data_88b46fd9000f77ed72a6096f9f213503
#
_entry.id   88b46fd9000f77ed72a6096f9f213503
#
_cell.length_a   1.000
_cell.length_b   1.000
_cell.length_c   1.000
_cell.angle_alpha   90.00
_cell.angle_beta   90.00
_cell.angle_gamma   90.00
#
_symmetry.space_group_name_H-M   'P 1'
#
loop_
_entity.id
_entity.type
_entity.pdbx_description
1 polymer ?
#
loop_
_entity_poly.entity_id
_entity_poly.type
_entity_poly.pdbx_seq_one_letter_code
_entity_poly.pdbx_strand_id
1 'polypeptide(L)'
;MQTARDDVGLRHVYAWHAPYRKALIAWCNLVLVLWVCAGHAAMRKISIADLVRQADTIVLGTVTQQVSAWDAQYTTIHTDVTLAVEHVLSGLPGETVTFRVPGGVVRGMGMGTSNDATFKVGERVIVCLDTNAVPNTVVGMQQGKFTVEDNRVIRADETWSLPEFIAAVHTAAR
;
A
#
# COMPACT_ATOMS: atom_id res chain seq x y z
N MET A 1 -19.54 46.76 -71.81
CA MET A 1 -20.84 46.30 -71.35
C MET A 1 -20.57 45.07 -70.49
N GLN A 2 -20.60 45.33 -69.18
CA GLN A 2 -21.28 44.56 -68.09
C GLN A 2 -20.75 43.12 -67.91
N THR A 3 -20.32 42.68 -66.75
CA THR A 3 -20.90 42.83 -65.47
C THR A 3 -19.85 42.47 -64.36
N ALA A 4 -19.67 43.37 -63.44
CA ALA A 4 -19.13 43.04 -62.12
C ALA A 4 -20.32 42.57 -61.32
N ARG A 5 -20.26 41.37 -60.73
CA ARG A 5 -21.19 40.99 -59.69
C ARG A 5 -20.61 39.92 -58.75
N ASP A 6 -20.54 40.34 -57.49
CA ASP A 6 -20.82 39.56 -56.30
C ASP A 6 -19.77 38.54 -55.86
N ASP A 7 -18.71 39.05 -55.25
CA ASP A 7 -17.87 38.27 -54.39
C ASP A 7 -17.69 38.95 -53.01
N VAL A 8 -18.80 39.41 -52.41
CA VAL A 8 -18.81 40.12 -51.10
C VAL A 8 -19.49 39.31 -49.99
N GLY A 9 -20.14 38.17 -50.33
CA GLY A 9 -21.03 37.46 -49.37
C GLY A 9 -20.39 36.46 -48.42
N LEU A 10 -19.19 35.94 -48.70
CA LEU A 10 -18.66 34.78 -47.99
C LEU A 10 -17.55 35.05 -46.97
N ARG A 11 -17.09 36.27 -46.82
CA ARG A 11 -15.99 36.60 -45.88
C ARG A 11 -16.45 36.91 -44.43
N HIS A 12 -17.73 37.16 -44.22
CA HIS A 12 -18.21 37.54 -42.87
C HIS A 12 -18.64 36.39 -41.99
N VAL A 13 -18.83 35.18 -42.50
CA VAL A 13 -19.35 34.06 -41.68
C VAL A 13 -18.26 33.36 -40.89
N TYR A 14 -16.98 33.46 -41.29
CA TYR A 14 -15.89 32.75 -40.60
C TYR A 14 -15.19 33.50 -39.48
N ALA A 15 -15.45 34.79 -39.32
CA ALA A 15 -14.74 35.62 -38.34
C ALA A 15 -15.27 35.53 -36.89
N TRP A 16 -16.46 34.97 -36.66
CA TRP A 16 -17.11 34.95 -35.37
C TRP A 16 -16.79 33.72 -34.51
N HIS A 17 -16.11 32.71 -35.04
CA HIS A 17 -15.84 31.48 -34.28
C HIS A 17 -14.42 31.40 -33.67
N ALA A 18 -13.53 32.32 -33.98
CA ALA A 18 -12.13 32.26 -33.54
C ALA A 18 -11.91 32.46 -32.04
N PRO A 19 -12.60 33.37 -31.34
CA PRO A 19 -12.34 33.56 -29.89
C PRO A 19 -12.89 32.43 -29.02
N TYR A 20 -14.03 31.83 -29.39
CA TYR A 20 -14.65 30.78 -28.60
C TYR A 20 -13.88 29.44 -28.69
N ARG A 21 -13.25 29.13 -29.81
CA ARG A 21 -12.43 27.91 -29.94
C ARG A 21 -11.22 27.93 -29.01
N LYS A 22 -10.54 29.05 -28.86
CA LYS A 22 -9.41 29.22 -27.94
C LYS A 22 -9.87 29.16 -26.48
N ALA A 23 -10.99 29.76 -26.16
CA ALA A 23 -11.59 29.73 -24.83
C ALA A 23 -12.05 28.29 -24.46
N LEU A 24 -12.68 27.55 -25.38
CA LEU A 24 -13.11 26.17 -25.19
C LEU A 24 -11.91 25.24 -24.98
N ILE A 25 -10.84 25.38 -25.76
CA ILE A 25 -9.61 24.60 -25.60
C ILE A 25 -8.95 24.91 -24.24
N ALA A 26 -8.90 26.17 -23.83
CA ALA A 26 -8.37 26.56 -22.53
C ALA A 26 -9.20 25.99 -21.37
N TRP A 27 -10.54 26.01 -21.47
CA TRP A 27 -11.45 25.40 -20.51
C TRP A 27 -11.31 23.88 -20.44
N CYS A 28 -11.23 23.20 -21.57
CA CYS A 28 -11.00 21.73 -21.61
C CYS A 28 -9.67 21.36 -20.97
N ASN A 29 -8.60 22.11 -21.23
CA ASN A 29 -7.30 21.85 -20.59
C ASN A 29 -7.34 22.11 -19.09
N LEU A 30 -8.03 23.18 -18.62
CA LEU A 30 -8.18 23.46 -17.19
C LEU A 30 -8.96 22.34 -16.47
N VAL A 31 -10.05 21.87 -17.06
CA VAL A 31 -10.85 20.76 -16.53
C VAL A 31 -10.04 19.46 -16.51
N LEU A 32 -9.25 19.20 -17.56
CA LEU A 32 -8.38 18.00 -17.62
C LEU A 32 -7.30 18.03 -16.53
N VAL A 33 -6.68 19.19 -16.29
CA VAL A 33 -5.67 19.38 -15.23
C VAL A 33 -6.29 19.21 -13.85
N LEU A 34 -7.49 19.71 -13.62
CA LEU A 34 -8.22 19.55 -12.35
C LEU A 34 -8.61 18.09 -12.09
N TRP A 35 -8.92 17.33 -13.12
CA TRP A 35 -9.24 15.89 -12.98
C TRP A 35 -8.01 15.04 -12.66
N VAL A 36 -6.83 15.37 -13.19
CA VAL A 36 -5.58 14.66 -12.90
C VAL A 36 -5.12 14.87 -11.46
N CYS A 37 -5.41 16.02 -10.84
CA CYS A 37 -5.05 16.29 -9.45
C CYS A 37 -5.90 15.54 -8.41
N ALA A 38 -7.06 14.98 -8.77
CA ALA A 38 -7.96 14.29 -7.83
C ALA A 38 -7.60 12.82 -7.57
N GLY A 39 -6.60 12.27 -8.26
CA GLY A 39 -6.26 10.85 -8.26
C GLY A 39 -5.20 10.38 -7.26
N HIS A 40 -4.97 11.06 -6.15
CA HIS A 40 -4.12 10.53 -5.09
C HIS A 40 -4.91 9.50 -4.28
N ALA A 41 -4.80 8.22 -4.65
CA ALA A 41 -5.26 7.12 -3.82
C ALA A 41 -4.39 7.04 -2.56
N ALA A 42 -4.71 7.84 -1.55
CA ALA A 42 -4.10 7.72 -0.23
C ALA A 42 -4.55 6.39 0.37
N MET A 43 -3.59 5.52 0.70
CA MET A 43 -3.87 4.27 1.40
C MET A 43 -4.53 4.61 2.74
N ARG A 44 -5.74 4.09 2.96
CA ARG A 44 -6.47 4.33 4.21
C ARG A 44 -5.69 3.72 5.39
N LYS A 45 -5.41 4.53 6.40
CA LYS A 45 -4.77 4.08 7.63
C LYS A 45 -5.71 3.11 8.37
N ILE A 46 -5.19 1.91 8.68
CA ILE A 46 -5.92 0.90 9.45
C ILE A 46 -5.61 1.14 10.94
N SER A 47 -6.66 1.22 11.75
CA SER A 47 -6.50 1.37 13.21
C SER A 47 -5.96 0.08 13.83
N ILE A 48 -5.32 0.17 15.01
CA ILE A 48 -4.88 -1.01 15.77
C ILE A 48 -6.07 -1.92 16.04
N ALA A 49 -7.21 -1.37 16.43
CA ALA A 49 -8.42 -2.14 16.71
C ALA A 49 -8.94 -2.89 15.47
N ASP A 50 -8.84 -2.28 14.27
CA ASP A 50 -9.23 -2.96 13.03
C ASP A 50 -8.26 -4.07 12.65
N LEU A 51 -6.95 -3.87 12.85
CA LEU A 51 -5.95 -4.91 12.65
C LEU A 51 -6.15 -6.09 13.60
N VAL A 52 -6.40 -5.82 14.87
CA VAL A 52 -6.67 -6.86 15.87
C VAL A 52 -7.90 -7.68 15.53
N ARG A 53 -8.98 -7.04 15.04
CA ARG A 53 -10.20 -7.74 14.62
C ARG A 53 -10.02 -8.58 13.37
N GLN A 54 -9.10 -8.22 12.48
CA GLN A 54 -8.87 -8.91 11.22
C GLN A 54 -7.79 -9.99 11.35
N ALA A 55 -6.94 -9.92 12.38
CA ALA A 55 -5.85 -10.87 12.58
C ALA A 55 -6.31 -12.05 13.46
N ASP A 56 -6.00 -13.26 13.02
CA ASP A 56 -6.18 -14.45 13.84
C ASP A 56 -5.06 -14.62 14.88
N THR A 57 -3.87 -14.15 14.52
CA THR A 57 -2.67 -14.28 15.35
C THR A 57 -1.89 -12.97 15.35
N ILE A 58 -1.50 -12.53 16.55
CA ILE A 58 -0.65 -11.36 16.77
C ILE A 58 0.50 -11.77 17.66
N VAL A 59 1.72 -11.65 17.16
CA VAL A 59 2.93 -12.08 17.88
C VAL A 59 3.98 -10.99 17.89
N LEU A 60 4.72 -10.92 19.00
CA LEU A 60 6.01 -10.25 19.11
C LEU A 60 7.10 -11.30 18.95
N GLY A 61 8.08 -11.03 18.13
CA GLY A 61 9.21 -11.94 17.94
C GLY A 61 10.32 -11.33 17.08
N THR A 62 11.36 -12.13 16.90
CA THR A 62 12.55 -11.75 16.12
C THR A 62 12.58 -12.54 14.81
N VAL A 63 12.82 -11.84 13.71
CA VAL A 63 12.97 -12.45 12.37
C VAL A 63 14.24 -13.28 12.34
N THR A 64 14.10 -14.59 12.12
CA THR A 64 15.24 -15.53 12.08
C THR A 64 15.64 -15.90 10.68
N GLN A 65 14.72 -15.90 9.72
CA GLN A 65 14.98 -16.31 8.34
C GLN A 65 14.10 -15.56 7.35
N GLN A 66 14.64 -15.36 6.14
CA GLN A 66 13.91 -14.91 4.97
C GLN A 66 14.34 -15.72 3.76
N VAL A 67 13.39 -16.19 2.98
CA VAL A 67 13.65 -16.94 1.74
C VAL A 67 12.77 -16.39 0.64
N SER A 68 13.38 -15.73 -0.35
CA SER A 68 12.67 -15.24 -1.53
C SER A 68 12.67 -16.31 -2.63
N ALA A 69 11.52 -16.50 -3.26
CA ALA A 69 11.34 -17.45 -4.36
C ALA A 69 10.37 -16.89 -5.40
N TRP A 70 10.49 -17.42 -6.63
CA TRP A 70 9.47 -17.25 -7.65
C TRP A 70 8.24 -18.09 -7.31
N ASP A 71 7.07 -17.62 -7.72
CA ASP A 71 5.88 -18.46 -7.76
C ASP A 71 6.05 -19.60 -8.78
N ALA A 72 5.13 -20.57 -8.77
CA ALA A 72 5.19 -21.73 -9.67
C ALA A 72 5.12 -21.35 -11.16
N GLN A 73 4.58 -20.19 -11.49
CA GLN A 73 4.45 -19.66 -12.83
C GLN A 73 5.61 -18.74 -13.24
N TYR A 74 6.55 -18.46 -12.35
CA TYR A 74 7.65 -17.48 -12.55
C TYR A 74 7.15 -16.06 -12.91
N THR A 75 6.00 -15.66 -12.38
CA THR A 75 5.38 -14.36 -12.65
C THR A 75 5.60 -13.37 -11.52
N THR A 76 5.65 -13.84 -10.26
CA THR A 76 5.85 -13.01 -9.09
C THR A 76 6.88 -13.57 -8.13
N ILE A 77 7.58 -12.69 -7.42
CA ILE A 77 8.47 -13.06 -6.33
C ILE A 77 7.71 -12.89 -5.02
N HIS A 78 7.87 -13.85 -4.12
CA HIS A 78 7.41 -13.75 -2.73
C HIS A 78 8.57 -14.06 -1.79
N THR A 79 8.43 -13.63 -0.54
CA THR A 79 9.39 -13.92 0.52
C THR A 79 8.67 -14.61 1.67
N ASP A 80 9.12 -15.80 2.03
CA ASP A 80 8.73 -16.48 3.24
C ASP A 80 9.61 -16.00 4.39
N VAL A 81 8.97 -15.45 5.43
CA VAL A 81 9.61 -14.89 6.62
C VAL A 81 9.32 -15.80 7.80
N THR A 82 10.38 -16.24 8.49
CA THR A 82 10.25 -17.01 9.73
C THR A 82 10.59 -16.15 10.92
N LEU A 83 9.71 -16.18 11.92
CA LEU A 83 9.80 -15.43 13.15
C LEU A 83 9.94 -16.40 14.34
N ALA A 84 10.93 -16.19 15.21
CA ALA A 84 10.94 -16.80 16.53
C ALA A 84 10.02 -16.01 17.44
N VAL A 85 9.00 -16.67 18.01
CA VAL A 85 7.97 -16.03 18.82
C VAL A 85 8.50 -15.80 20.23
N GLU A 86 8.49 -14.55 20.69
CA GLU A 86 8.85 -14.16 22.06
C GLU A 86 7.61 -14.05 22.94
N HIS A 87 6.55 -13.40 22.43
CA HIS A 87 5.28 -13.23 23.14
C HIS A 87 4.11 -13.36 22.16
N VAL A 88 3.09 -14.08 22.60
CA VAL A 88 1.80 -14.18 21.91
C VAL A 88 0.87 -13.11 22.49
N LEU A 89 0.41 -12.20 21.64
CA LEU A 89 -0.54 -11.15 22.01
C LEU A 89 -1.98 -11.57 21.71
N SER A 90 -2.17 -12.41 20.67
CA SER A 90 -3.46 -13.02 20.31
C SER A 90 -3.21 -14.29 19.49
N GLY A 91 -4.13 -15.26 19.54
CA GLY A 91 -4.04 -16.53 18.80
C GLY A 91 -3.25 -17.62 19.50
N LEU A 92 -2.92 -18.68 18.78
CA LEU A 92 -2.22 -19.87 19.28
C LEU A 92 -1.09 -20.29 18.33
N PRO A 93 -0.08 -19.48 18.09
CA PRO A 93 1.07 -19.87 17.29
C PRO A 93 1.98 -20.85 18.07
N GLY A 94 2.85 -21.55 17.35
CA GLY A 94 3.96 -22.32 17.96
C GLY A 94 5.12 -21.41 18.38
N GLU A 95 6.28 -22.04 18.70
CA GLU A 95 7.52 -21.32 19.03
C GLU A 95 8.07 -20.52 17.84
N THR A 96 7.71 -20.91 16.62
CA THR A 96 8.03 -20.20 15.38
C THR A 96 6.78 -20.03 14.55
N VAL A 97 6.71 -18.97 13.79
CA VAL A 97 5.67 -18.74 12.79
C VAL A 97 6.30 -18.32 11.47
N THR A 98 5.84 -18.94 10.37
CA THR A 98 6.25 -18.56 9.03
C THR A 98 5.06 -17.99 8.29
N PHE A 99 5.29 -16.89 7.61
CA PHE A 99 4.28 -16.19 6.80
C PHE A 99 4.91 -15.66 5.52
N ARG A 100 4.08 -15.42 4.52
CA ARG A 100 4.48 -14.96 3.20
C ARG A 100 4.16 -13.49 3.00
N VAL A 101 5.12 -12.77 2.41
CA VAL A 101 4.91 -11.40 1.94
C VAL A 101 5.20 -11.34 0.44
N PRO A 102 4.48 -10.47 -0.31
CA PRO A 102 4.79 -10.20 -1.71
C PRO A 102 6.18 -9.58 -1.83
N GLY A 103 6.82 -9.81 -2.98
CA GLY A 103 8.11 -9.22 -3.30
C GLY A 103 9.32 -9.95 -2.71
N GLY A 104 10.48 -9.40 -2.99
CA GLY A 104 11.79 -9.95 -2.60
C GLY A 104 12.81 -9.84 -3.71
N VAL A 105 13.97 -10.49 -3.52
CA VAL A 105 15.07 -10.51 -4.49
C VAL A 105 15.49 -11.95 -4.74
N VAL A 106 15.47 -12.39 -6.01
CA VAL A 106 15.93 -13.70 -6.45
C VAL A 106 16.94 -13.53 -7.56
N ARG A 107 18.19 -13.97 -7.35
CA ARG A 107 19.29 -13.89 -8.33
C ARG A 107 19.49 -12.50 -8.92
N GLY A 108 19.39 -11.46 -8.09
CA GLY A 108 19.56 -10.05 -8.50
C GLY A 108 18.33 -9.39 -9.13
N MET A 109 17.25 -10.14 -9.35
CA MET A 109 15.96 -9.57 -9.77
C MET A 109 15.13 -9.26 -8.53
N GLY A 110 14.75 -7.97 -8.38
CA GLY A 110 13.89 -7.49 -7.30
C GLY A 110 12.46 -7.26 -7.79
N MET A 111 11.48 -7.59 -6.96
CA MET A 111 10.07 -7.30 -7.17
C MET A 111 9.45 -6.85 -5.86
N GLY A 112 8.49 -5.93 -5.91
CA GLY A 112 7.78 -5.46 -4.72
C GLY A 112 7.05 -4.16 -5.01
N THR A 113 6.17 -3.78 -4.10
CA THR A 113 5.47 -2.49 -4.12
C THR A 113 5.80 -1.68 -2.87
N SER A 114 5.52 -0.37 -2.91
CA SER A 114 5.74 0.51 -1.76
C SER A 114 4.86 0.17 -0.55
N ASN A 115 3.84 -0.68 -0.74
CA ASN A 115 2.88 -1.06 0.29
C ASN A 115 3.19 -2.44 0.91
N ASP A 116 4.20 -3.15 0.40
CA ASP A 116 4.57 -4.46 0.91
C ASP A 116 5.34 -4.34 2.23
N ALA A 117 5.02 -5.19 3.19
CA ALA A 117 5.80 -5.28 4.42
C ALA A 117 7.18 -5.85 4.12
N THR A 118 8.22 -5.14 4.51
CA THR A 118 9.61 -5.59 4.39
C THR A 118 10.16 -5.96 5.76
N PHE A 119 10.98 -7.00 5.81
CA PHE A 119 11.57 -7.51 7.04
C PHE A 119 13.08 -7.62 6.90
N LYS A 120 13.81 -7.69 8.02
CA LYS A 120 15.25 -7.96 8.05
C LYS A 120 15.54 -9.02 9.10
N VAL A 121 16.45 -9.96 8.80
CA VAL A 121 16.91 -10.94 9.78
C VAL A 121 17.51 -10.21 10.98
N GLY A 122 17.12 -10.61 12.19
CA GLY A 122 17.48 -9.95 13.44
C GLY A 122 16.54 -8.79 13.83
N GLU A 123 15.61 -8.39 12.98
CA GLU A 123 14.62 -7.35 13.31
C GLU A 123 13.60 -7.89 14.31
N ARG A 124 13.34 -7.14 15.37
CA ARG A 124 12.31 -7.45 16.36
C ARG A 124 11.01 -6.74 15.97
N VAL A 125 9.93 -7.50 15.81
CA VAL A 125 8.68 -6.98 15.24
C VAL A 125 7.45 -7.51 15.97
N ILE A 126 6.36 -6.74 15.92
CA ILE A 126 5.01 -7.25 16.15
C ILE A 126 4.35 -7.38 14.78
N VAL A 127 3.72 -8.52 14.53
CA VAL A 127 3.06 -8.82 13.26
C VAL A 127 1.64 -9.29 13.50
N CYS A 128 0.69 -8.71 12.76
CA CYS A 128 -0.70 -9.16 12.70
C CYS A 128 -0.85 -10.11 11.51
N LEU A 129 -1.21 -11.37 11.77
CA LEU A 129 -1.27 -12.43 10.77
C LEU A 129 -2.70 -12.93 10.56
N ASP A 130 -3.03 -13.18 9.30
CA ASP A 130 -4.12 -14.05 8.88
C ASP A 130 -3.53 -15.47 8.73
N THR A 131 -3.88 -16.34 9.66
CA THR A 131 -3.44 -17.74 9.68
C THR A 131 -4.47 -18.70 9.07
N ASN A 132 -5.63 -18.19 8.64
CA ASN A 132 -6.59 -18.92 7.81
C ASN A 132 -6.17 -18.91 6.33
N ALA A 133 -5.34 -17.95 5.92
CA ALA A 133 -4.70 -17.95 4.62
C ALA A 133 -3.61 -19.05 4.53
N VAL A 134 -3.46 -19.69 3.37
CA VAL A 134 -2.40 -20.67 3.12
C VAL A 134 -1.60 -20.23 1.90
N PRO A 135 -0.35 -19.80 2.07
CA PRO A 135 0.40 -19.59 3.33
C PRO A 135 -0.17 -18.43 4.18
N ASN A 136 0.19 -18.39 5.48
CA ASN A 136 -0.11 -17.26 6.36
C ASN A 136 0.33 -15.94 5.73
N THR A 137 -0.43 -14.87 5.93
CA THR A 137 -0.13 -13.55 5.37
C THR A 137 -0.22 -12.44 6.41
N VAL A 138 0.41 -11.29 6.12
CA VAL A 138 0.34 -10.11 6.99
C VAL A 138 -0.94 -9.34 6.71
N VAL A 139 -1.78 -9.15 7.73
CA VAL A 139 -3.00 -8.36 7.64
C VAL A 139 -2.65 -6.89 7.38
N GLY A 140 -3.31 -6.29 6.39
CA GLY A 140 -3.10 -4.87 6.08
C GLY A 140 -1.73 -4.54 5.48
N MET A 141 -1.02 -5.54 4.95
CA MET A 141 0.30 -5.39 4.32
C MET A 141 1.31 -4.74 5.29
N GLN A 142 2.02 -3.67 4.88
CA GLN A 142 2.97 -2.96 5.76
C GLN A 142 2.32 -2.40 7.04
N GLN A 143 1.01 -2.14 7.05
CA GLN A 143 0.33 -1.60 8.22
C GLN A 143 0.16 -2.61 9.36
N GLY A 144 0.21 -3.91 9.04
CA GLY A 144 0.17 -4.99 10.04
C GLY A 144 1.53 -5.37 10.63
N LYS A 145 2.59 -4.68 10.21
CA LYS A 145 3.94 -4.81 10.76
C LYS A 145 4.27 -3.61 11.64
N PHE A 146 4.83 -3.87 12.81
CA PHE A 146 5.35 -2.86 13.72
C PHE A 146 6.78 -3.23 14.12
N THR A 147 7.72 -2.33 13.96
CA THR A 147 9.11 -2.53 14.40
C THR A 147 9.23 -2.23 15.89
N VAL A 148 9.98 -3.04 16.62
CA VAL A 148 10.18 -2.86 18.07
C VAL A 148 11.64 -2.54 18.35
N GLU A 149 11.90 -1.34 18.85
CA GLU A 149 13.23 -0.83 19.19
C GLU A 149 13.17 -0.17 20.59
N ASP A 150 14.11 -0.48 21.45
CA ASP A 150 14.24 0.14 22.79
C ASP A 150 12.92 0.24 23.55
N ASN A 151 12.14 -0.85 23.57
CA ASN A 151 10.83 -0.92 24.22
C ASN A 151 9.76 0.03 23.63
N ARG A 152 9.98 0.49 22.40
CA ARG A 152 9.03 1.29 21.60
C ARG A 152 8.55 0.48 20.41
N VAL A 153 7.28 0.65 20.08
CA VAL A 153 6.61 0.06 18.92
C VAL A 153 6.42 1.18 17.90
N ILE A 154 6.95 0.99 16.69
CA ILE A 154 7.02 2.02 15.65
C ILE A 154 6.29 1.50 14.41
N ARG A 155 5.39 2.33 13.85
CA ARG A 155 4.76 2.12 12.56
C ARG A 155 4.66 3.45 11.81
N ALA A 156 5.39 3.59 10.72
CA ALA A 156 5.49 4.83 9.96
C ALA A 156 5.81 6.05 10.86
N ASP A 157 4.86 6.94 11.06
CA ASP A 157 4.97 8.16 11.88
C ASP A 157 4.43 8.00 13.32
N GLU A 158 3.93 6.80 13.66
CA GLU A 158 3.37 6.51 14.98
C GLU A 158 4.35 5.76 15.85
N THR A 159 4.36 6.11 17.14
CA THR A 159 5.19 5.45 18.16
C THR A 159 4.41 5.28 19.43
N TRP A 160 4.49 4.08 20.02
CA TRP A 160 3.91 3.71 21.32
C TRP A 160 4.98 3.11 22.22
N SER A 161 4.80 3.13 23.52
CA SER A 161 5.56 2.22 24.38
C SER A 161 5.06 0.79 24.18
N LEU A 162 5.94 -0.20 24.32
CA LEU A 162 5.57 -1.61 24.18
C LEU A 162 4.43 -2.02 25.12
N PRO A 163 4.42 -1.63 26.44
CA PRO A 163 3.31 -1.94 27.32
C PRO A 163 1.97 -1.32 26.90
N GLU A 164 1.97 -0.06 26.43
CA GLU A 164 0.76 0.61 25.94
C GLU A 164 0.21 -0.08 24.69
N PHE A 165 1.08 -0.47 23.78
CA PHE A 165 0.66 -1.19 22.57
C PHE A 165 0.04 -2.54 22.90
N ILE A 166 0.68 -3.32 23.80
CA ILE A 166 0.15 -4.60 24.27
C ILE A 166 -1.22 -4.43 24.94
N ALA A 167 -1.37 -3.41 25.79
CA ALA A 167 -2.65 -3.11 26.43
C ALA A 167 -3.74 -2.74 25.41
N ALA A 168 -3.40 -1.98 24.37
CA ALA A 168 -4.31 -1.63 23.29
C ALA A 168 -4.76 -2.87 22.49
N VAL A 169 -3.84 -3.79 22.18
CA VAL A 169 -4.16 -5.06 21.51
C VAL A 169 -5.12 -5.89 22.37
N HIS A 170 -4.83 -6.08 23.65
CA HIS A 170 -5.69 -6.86 24.57
C HIS A 170 -7.07 -6.21 24.77
N THR A 171 -7.15 -4.89 24.72
CA THR A 171 -8.43 -4.18 24.82
C THR A 171 -9.28 -4.37 23.56
N ALA A 172 -8.64 -4.37 22.39
CA ALA A 172 -9.31 -4.53 21.11
C ALA A 172 -9.71 -6.00 20.80
N ALA A 173 -9.05 -6.98 21.43
CA ALA A 173 -9.31 -8.42 21.28
C ALA A 173 -10.47 -8.94 22.15
N ARG A 174 -11.06 -8.11 23.01
CA ARG A 174 -12.22 -8.43 23.86
C ARG A 174 -13.53 -8.17 23.14
#